data_5d8669b47a323d4f736467cdd4fe4480
#
_entry.id   5d8669b47a323d4f736467cdd4fe4480
#
_cell.length_a   1.000
_cell.length_b   1.000
_cell.length_c   1.000
_cell.angle_alpha   90.00
_cell.angle_beta   90.00
_cell.angle_gamma   90.00
#
_symmetry.space_group_name_H-M   'P 1'
#
loop_
_entity.id
_entity.type
_entity.pdbx_description
1 polymer ?
#
loop_
_entity_poly.entity_id
_entity_poly.type
_entity_poly.pdbx_seq_one_letter_code
_entity_poly.pdbx_strand_id
1 'polypeptide(L)'
;MVLYYITIQFSNQYKLITAIRDYYGKCSKCHQDNTGRNWCHPCNTKQFRNEFDKWTSGDREIDKFIQQIQLSANKYQEIIEWIPFDRLENVTYLAKGGFGTVYKADWLDGFIKFSDEVDWYRNGIQVVCLKSLDNLTNKNDFLQEIKNQLKFRGKKSIAIYGITKNPTEYMMVMKEIDKFIQQIQLSANKYQEIIEWIPFDRLENVTYLAKGGFGTVYKADWLDGFIKFSDEVDWYRNGIQVVCLKSLDNLTNKNDFLQEIKNQLKFRGKKSIAIYGITKNPTEYMMVMKYAKYGSLRKVLNNKFEKLSWWSKSYILSDIAMGLKNIHEMGLMHKDLHPGNIVNLASNISYITDFGLCKPVTKKNDTEKIYGVIPYMAPETLSRGEYTQASDIYSFGMIMLEVLTSYPPYYNIPHNTNLVMDICKGRKPEIKYEIPRFFKEIMEKCWNFEPLNRPTAEELESQLDSYSYDGEIRKQVKVANKSNKSFIQYDPNEIHPEAIYTSRLIPKTTISEYDTFNSRQNFFSIPDNTIVEDDETQEME
;
A
#
# COMPACT_ATOMS: atom_id res chain seq x y z
N MET A 1 21.18 47.81 -4.94
CA MET A 1 20.47 46.57 -4.58
C MET A 1 19.79 45.90 -5.81
N VAL A 2 19.03 46.63 -6.62
CA VAL A 2 18.35 46.06 -7.81
C VAL A 2 19.34 45.52 -8.86
N LEU A 3 20.44 46.19 -9.14
CA LEU A 3 21.49 45.72 -10.06
C LEU A 3 22.20 44.45 -9.53
N TYR A 4 22.37 44.31 -8.24
CA TYR A 4 22.97 43.14 -7.60
C TYR A 4 22.05 41.93 -7.68
N TYR A 5 20.73 42.11 -7.54
CA TYR A 5 19.72 41.05 -7.72
C TYR A 5 19.63 40.58 -9.17
N ILE A 6 19.70 41.51 -10.13
CA ILE A 6 19.69 41.18 -11.57
C ILE A 6 20.95 40.39 -11.94
N THR A 7 22.11 40.75 -11.44
CA THR A 7 23.38 40.05 -11.70
C THR A 7 23.39 38.64 -11.10
N ILE A 8 22.81 38.44 -9.92
CA ILE A 8 22.68 37.10 -9.31
C ILE A 8 21.68 36.22 -10.10
N GLN A 9 20.58 36.78 -10.57
CA GLN A 9 19.64 36.04 -11.43
C GLN A 9 20.28 35.63 -12.77
N PHE A 10 21.02 36.51 -13.42
CA PHE A 10 21.74 36.18 -14.65
C PHE A 10 22.87 35.17 -14.40
N SER A 11 23.62 35.26 -13.33
CA SER A 11 24.65 34.30 -12.95
C SER A 11 24.07 32.89 -12.66
N ASN A 12 22.92 32.83 -11.96
CA ASN A 12 22.24 31.55 -11.70
C ASN A 12 21.60 30.94 -12.96
N GLN A 13 21.06 31.77 -13.86
CA GLN A 13 20.58 31.31 -15.15
C GLN A 13 21.72 30.79 -16.04
N TYR A 14 22.86 31.48 -16.06
CA TYR A 14 24.05 31.01 -16.80
C TYR A 14 24.61 29.69 -16.23
N LYS A 15 24.67 29.53 -14.91
CA LYS A 15 25.09 28.30 -14.27
C LYS A 15 24.11 27.14 -14.54
N LEU A 16 22.81 27.43 -14.59
CA LEU A 16 21.77 26.46 -14.91
C LEU A 16 21.84 26.04 -16.38
N ILE A 17 22.06 26.99 -17.29
CA ILE A 17 22.21 26.73 -18.73
C ILE A 17 23.48 25.90 -19.00
N THR A 18 24.60 26.21 -18.35
CA THR A 18 25.85 25.45 -18.49
C THR A 18 25.69 24.02 -17.93
N ALA A 19 25.07 23.86 -16.77
CA ALA A 19 24.82 22.54 -16.18
C ALA A 19 23.86 21.67 -17.03
N ILE A 20 22.86 22.27 -17.65
CA ILE A 20 21.95 21.59 -18.59
C ILE A 20 22.70 21.17 -19.87
N ARG A 21 23.58 22.03 -20.34
CA ARG A 21 24.43 21.82 -21.52
C ARG A 21 25.39 20.63 -21.33
N ASP A 22 26.04 20.55 -20.19
CA ASP A 22 26.99 19.49 -19.87
C ASP A 22 26.27 18.14 -19.57
N TYR A 23 24.99 18.20 -19.18
CA TYR A 23 24.20 17.02 -18.81
C TYR A 23 23.57 16.30 -20.02
N TYR A 24 23.10 17.05 -21.05
CA TYR A 24 22.38 16.46 -22.19
C TYR A 24 23.23 16.33 -23.47
N GLY A 25 24.43 16.86 -23.49
CA GLY A 25 25.34 16.77 -24.63
C GLY A 25 24.86 17.51 -25.89
N LYS A 26 25.52 17.22 -27.01
CA LYS A 26 25.22 17.83 -28.31
C LYS A 26 24.38 16.92 -29.20
N CYS A 27 23.55 17.53 -30.04
CA CYS A 27 22.77 16.85 -31.07
C CYS A 27 23.68 16.22 -32.11
N SER A 28 23.50 14.97 -32.42
CA SER A 28 24.25 14.26 -33.47
C SER A 28 24.00 14.79 -34.87
N LYS A 29 22.84 15.45 -35.13
CA LYS A 29 22.43 15.95 -36.46
C LYS A 29 22.88 17.38 -36.74
N CYS A 30 22.75 18.31 -35.77
CA CYS A 30 23.04 19.72 -35.99
C CYS A 30 24.14 20.29 -35.09
N HIS A 31 24.71 19.47 -34.20
CA HIS A 31 25.78 19.80 -33.25
C HIS A 31 25.44 20.93 -32.27
N GLN A 32 24.19 21.37 -32.19
CA GLN A 32 23.70 22.28 -31.15
C GLN A 32 23.45 21.54 -29.85
N ASP A 33 23.42 22.29 -28.76
CA ASP A 33 23.16 21.69 -27.43
C ASP A 33 21.74 21.14 -27.36
N ASN A 34 21.60 19.93 -26.78
CA ASN A 34 20.31 19.32 -26.53
C ASN A 34 19.59 20.08 -25.38
N THR A 35 18.29 20.28 -25.52
CA THR A 35 17.43 20.91 -24.51
C THR A 35 16.82 19.92 -23.52
N GLY A 36 16.95 18.61 -23.81
CA GLY A 36 16.51 17.51 -22.99
C GLY A 36 17.25 16.23 -23.37
N ARG A 37 17.04 15.14 -22.62
CA ARG A 37 17.66 13.84 -22.93
C ARG A 37 17.29 13.41 -24.33
N ASN A 38 18.29 13.31 -25.21
CA ASN A 38 18.14 12.97 -26.63
C ASN A 38 17.14 13.88 -27.37
N TRP A 39 17.03 15.15 -26.97
CA TRP A 39 16.10 16.10 -27.54
C TRP A 39 16.79 17.39 -28.00
N CYS A 40 16.84 17.59 -29.27
CA CYS A 40 17.32 18.82 -29.91
C CYS A 40 16.11 19.68 -30.33
N HIS A 41 15.87 20.80 -29.69
CA HIS A 41 14.73 21.66 -30.00
C HIS A 41 14.70 22.11 -31.47
N PRO A 42 15.80 22.64 -32.09
CA PRO A 42 15.78 23.03 -33.51
C PRO A 42 15.45 21.89 -34.47
N CYS A 43 16.05 20.71 -34.28
CA CYS A 43 15.80 19.56 -35.17
C CYS A 43 14.37 19.07 -35.08
N ASN A 44 13.86 18.93 -33.85
CA ASN A 44 12.50 18.46 -33.62
C ASN A 44 11.44 19.47 -34.09
N THR A 45 11.68 20.78 -33.88
CA THR A 45 10.81 21.85 -34.39
C THR A 45 10.72 21.81 -35.93
N LYS A 46 11.84 21.59 -36.61
CA LYS A 46 11.85 21.44 -38.08
C LYS A 46 11.06 20.20 -38.53
N GLN A 47 11.22 19.09 -37.82
CA GLN A 47 10.51 17.86 -38.13
C GLN A 47 9.00 18.02 -37.92
N PHE A 48 8.54 18.63 -36.83
CA PHE A 48 7.11 18.92 -36.61
C PHE A 48 6.51 19.76 -37.72
N ARG A 49 7.21 20.82 -38.16
CA ARG A 49 6.72 21.65 -39.26
C ARG A 49 6.50 20.85 -40.53
N ASN A 50 7.35 19.87 -40.84
CA ASN A 50 7.22 19.00 -42.01
C ASN A 50 6.07 17.98 -41.87
N GLU A 51 5.52 17.79 -40.66
CA GLU A 51 4.41 16.88 -40.40
C GLU A 51 3.05 17.58 -40.29
N PHE A 52 3.03 18.94 -40.21
CA PHE A 52 1.78 19.68 -39.99
C PHE A 52 0.72 19.52 -41.06
N ASP A 53 1.14 19.27 -42.29
CA ASP A 53 0.23 19.05 -43.42
C ASP A 53 -0.35 17.63 -43.48
N LYS A 54 0.17 16.71 -42.64
CA LYS A 54 -0.22 15.30 -42.64
C LYS A 54 -1.36 14.98 -41.70
N TRP A 55 -1.78 15.93 -40.87
CA TRP A 55 -2.87 15.75 -39.94
C TRP A 55 -3.69 17.02 -39.74
N THR A 56 -4.95 16.86 -39.40
CA THR A 56 -5.85 17.94 -38.96
C THR A 56 -6.91 17.39 -38.01
N SER A 57 -7.32 18.20 -37.08
CA SER A 57 -8.48 17.92 -36.20
C SER A 57 -9.82 18.28 -36.88
N GLY A 58 -9.75 18.93 -38.08
CA GLY A 58 -10.90 19.57 -38.68
C GLY A 58 -11.25 20.95 -38.10
N ASP A 59 -10.47 21.41 -37.11
CA ASP A 59 -10.64 22.69 -36.43
C ASP A 59 -9.32 23.48 -36.38
N ARG A 60 -9.28 24.59 -37.08
CA ARG A 60 -8.06 25.42 -37.24
C ARG A 60 -7.49 25.93 -35.90
N GLU A 61 -8.31 26.16 -34.91
CA GLU A 61 -7.85 26.65 -33.58
C GLU A 61 -7.18 25.53 -32.79
N ILE A 62 -7.77 24.33 -32.81
CA ILE A 62 -7.17 23.12 -32.21
C ILE A 62 -5.85 22.81 -32.90
N ASP A 63 -5.83 22.81 -34.21
CA ASP A 63 -4.60 22.53 -34.98
C ASP A 63 -3.48 23.52 -34.61
N LYS A 64 -3.76 24.84 -34.66
CA LYS A 64 -2.80 25.87 -34.25
C LYS A 64 -2.35 25.70 -32.78
N PHE A 65 -3.26 25.35 -31.91
CA PHE A 65 -2.95 25.16 -30.51
C PHE A 65 -1.95 24.00 -30.31
N ILE A 66 -2.20 22.83 -30.90
CA ILE A 66 -1.31 21.67 -30.85
C ILE A 66 0.04 22.01 -31.49
N GLN A 67 0.06 22.63 -32.66
CA GLN A 67 1.27 23.04 -33.38
C GLN A 67 2.15 23.99 -32.55
N GLN A 68 1.55 24.98 -31.87
CA GLN A 68 2.27 25.90 -30.98
C GLN A 68 2.96 25.16 -29.82
N ILE A 69 2.28 24.19 -29.21
CA ILE A 69 2.86 23.38 -28.12
C ILE A 69 4.01 22.52 -28.64
N GLN A 70 3.84 21.87 -29.78
CA GLN A 70 4.88 21.06 -30.42
C GLN A 70 6.12 21.88 -30.77
N LEU A 71 5.94 23.10 -31.29
CA LEU A 71 7.04 24.01 -31.62
C LEU A 71 7.76 24.58 -30.40
N SER A 72 7.12 24.64 -29.25
CA SER A 72 7.70 25.14 -28.00
C SER A 72 8.29 24.04 -27.10
N ALA A 73 8.14 22.77 -27.46
CA ALA A 73 8.57 21.65 -26.64
C ALA A 73 10.11 21.53 -26.56
N ASN A 74 10.64 21.48 -25.34
CA ASN A 74 12.07 21.30 -25.05
C ASN A 74 12.44 19.86 -24.73
N LYS A 75 11.45 18.95 -24.66
CA LYS A 75 11.60 17.51 -24.45
C LYS A 75 10.37 16.77 -24.94
N TYR A 76 10.51 15.47 -25.28
CA TYR A 76 9.43 14.68 -25.86
C TYR A 76 8.18 14.57 -24.96
N GLN A 77 8.35 14.63 -23.63
CA GLN A 77 7.23 14.61 -22.69
C GLN A 77 6.35 15.87 -22.76
N GLU A 78 6.79 16.92 -23.42
CA GLU A 78 6.03 18.18 -23.57
C GLU A 78 5.15 18.21 -24.81
N ILE A 79 5.23 17.21 -25.68
CA ILE A 79 4.43 17.10 -26.89
C ILE A 79 2.99 16.75 -26.54
N ILE A 80 2.04 17.36 -27.23
CA ILE A 80 0.68 16.86 -27.36
C ILE A 80 0.37 16.62 -28.83
N GLU A 81 -0.56 15.70 -29.11
CA GLU A 81 -0.91 15.29 -30.46
C GLU A 81 -2.43 15.43 -30.70
N TRP A 82 -2.80 15.58 -31.97
CA TRP A 82 -4.16 15.23 -32.36
C TRP A 82 -4.23 13.71 -32.48
N ILE A 83 -5.18 13.09 -31.76
CA ILE A 83 -5.37 11.64 -31.75
C ILE A 83 -6.73 11.37 -32.39
N PRO A 84 -6.79 10.84 -33.62
CA PRO A 84 -8.06 10.47 -34.23
C PRO A 84 -8.84 9.50 -33.34
N PHE A 85 -10.16 9.69 -33.22
CA PHE A 85 -10.98 8.91 -32.29
C PHE A 85 -11.06 7.43 -32.67
N ASP A 86 -10.93 7.10 -33.96
CA ASP A 86 -10.83 5.74 -34.50
C ASP A 86 -9.53 5.00 -34.11
N ARG A 87 -8.54 5.73 -33.55
CA ARG A 87 -7.33 5.14 -32.97
C ARG A 87 -7.48 4.80 -31.48
N LEU A 88 -8.69 4.93 -30.93
CA LEU A 88 -9.03 4.67 -29.54
C LEU A 88 -10.08 3.55 -29.49
N GLU A 89 -9.67 2.36 -29.08
CA GLU A 89 -10.54 1.19 -28.97
C GLU A 89 -10.97 0.92 -27.53
N ASN A 90 -11.93 0.02 -27.34
CA ASN A 90 -12.44 -0.41 -26.03
C ASN A 90 -12.85 0.76 -25.13
N VAL A 91 -13.45 1.81 -25.71
CA VAL A 91 -13.88 3.00 -24.96
C VAL A 91 -14.97 2.62 -23.96
N THR A 92 -14.66 2.67 -22.68
CA THR A 92 -15.56 2.31 -21.59
C THR A 92 -15.75 3.48 -20.62
N TYR A 93 -16.99 3.73 -20.23
CA TYR A 93 -17.32 4.73 -19.20
C TYR A 93 -16.70 4.35 -17.86
N LEU A 94 -16.09 5.32 -17.18
CA LEU A 94 -15.50 5.12 -15.87
C LEU A 94 -16.19 5.90 -14.75
N ALA A 95 -16.42 7.19 -14.97
CA ALA A 95 -17.01 8.07 -13.96
C ALA A 95 -17.48 9.39 -14.54
N LYS A 96 -18.47 10.01 -13.87
CA LYS A 96 -18.88 11.41 -14.08
C LYS A 96 -18.67 12.19 -12.78
N GLY A 97 -18.02 13.34 -12.87
CA GLY A 97 -17.78 14.25 -11.75
C GLY A 97 -18.23 15.67 -12.09
N GLY A 98 -18.11 16.60 -11.13
CA GLY A 98 -18.50 17.99 -11.33
C GLY A 98 -17.76 18.74 -12.44
N PHE A 99 -16.66 18.17 -12.95
CA PHE A 99 -15.80 18.78 -13.99
C PHE A 99 -15.71 17.96 -15.28
N GLY A 100 -16.61 17.01 -15.49
CA GLY A 100 -16.67 16.25 -16.75
C GLY A 100 -16.81 14.75 -16.60
N THR A 101 -16.99 14.10 -17.75
CA THR A 101 -17.12 12.65 -17.86
C THR A 101 -15.78 12.05 -18.29
N VAL A 102 -15.51 10.85 -17.82
CA VAL A 102 -14.25 10.18 -18.08
C VAL A 102 -14.46 8.74 -18.52
N TYR A 103 -13.68 8.37 -19.54
CA TYR A 103 -13.68 7.05 -20.16
C TYR A 103 -12.27 6.46 -20.11
N LYS A 104 -12.18 5.14 -20.17
CA LYS A 104 -10.94 4.38 -20.45
C LYS A 104 -10.95 3.98 -21.92
N ALA A 105 -9.78 3.97 -22.55
CA ALA A 105 -9.61 3.48 -23.90
C ALA A 105 -8.21 2.87 -24.12
N ASP A 106 -8.08 2.05 -25.14
CA ASP A 106 -6.81 1.54 -25.63
C ASP A 106 -6.39 2.40 -26.84
N TRP A 107 -5.32 3.19 -26.68
CA TRP A 107 -4.76 3.97 -27.77
C TRP A 107 -3.77 3.12 -28.57
N LEU A 108 -4.12 2.78 -29.80
CA LEU A 108 -3.43 1.81 -30.63
C LEU A 108 -1.99 2.20 -30.95
N ASP A 109 -1.75 3.49 -31.22
CA ASP A 109 -0.43 3.96 -31.64
C ASP A 109 0.50 4.24 -30.45
N GLY A 110 -0.06 4.67 -29.34
CA GLY A 110 0.70 5.17 -28.20
C GLY A 110 1.48 6.45 -28.50
N PHE A 111 2.13 7.00 -27.49
CA PHE A 111 2.83 8.28 -27.59
C PHE A 111 4.19 8.15 -28.31
N ILE A 112 4.62 9.26 -28.90
CA ILE A 112 5.91 9.37 -29.57
C ILE A 112 7.05 9.29 -28.55
N LYS A 113 8.04 8.45 -28.84
CA LYS A 113 9.33 8.36 -28.16
C LYS A 113 10.46 8.68 -29.12
N PHE A 114 11.62 8.97 -28.54
CA PHE A 114 12.86 9.20 -29.27
C PHE A 114 13.96 8.29 -28.68
N SER A 115 14.79 7.69 -29.54
CA SER A 115 16.02 7.00 -29.15
C SER A 115 17.17 7.42 -30.07
N ASP A 116 18.41 7.18 -29.64
CA ASP A 116 19.60 7.49 -30.44
C ASP A 116 19.74 6.61 -31.69
N GLU A 117 19.14 5.42 -31.68
CA GLU A 117 19.22 4.43 -32.77
C GLU A 117 18.10 4.61 -33.80
N VAL A 118 16.92 4.99 -33.30
CA VAL A 118 15.73 5.19 -34.15
C VAL A 118 15.15 6.54 -33.79
N ASP A 119 15.08 7.46 -34.71
CA ASP A 119 14.50 8.77 -34.49
C ASP A 119 13.17 8.71 -33.73
N TRP A 120 12.10 9.14 -34.27
CA TRP A 120 10.79 9.06 -33.64
C TRP A 120 10.16 7.68 -33.86
N TYR A 121 9.69 7.05 -32.77
CA TYR A 121 8.92 5.82 -32.86
C TYR A 121 7.72 5.87 -31.90
N ARG A 122 6.70 5.09 -32.21
CA ARG A 122 5.50 4.98 -31.38
C ARG A 122 5.65 3.87 -30.34
N ASN A 123 5.11 4.10 -29.16
CA ASN A 123 5.28 3.18 -28.03
C ASN A 123 4.33 1.94 -28.10
N GLY A 124 3.52 1.82 -29.17
CA GLY A 124 2.50 0.78 -29.30
C GLY A 124 1.29 0.99 -28.39
N ILE A 125 0.41 0.01 -28.32
CA ILE A 125 -0.86 0.11 -27.61
C ILE A 125 -0.67 0.59 -26.17
N GLN A 126 -1.40 1.65 -25.80
CA GLN A 126 -1.37 2.24 -24.46
C GLN A 126 -2.78 2.42 -23.91
N VAL A 127 -2.99 1.98 -22.68
CA VAL A 127 -4.23 2.31 -21.96
C VAL A 127 -4.19 3.78 -21.55
N VAL A 128 -5.22 4.52 -21.94
CA VAL A 128 -5.36 5.96 -21.70
C VAL A 128 -6.70 6.29 -21.07
N CYS A 129 -6.78 7.49 -20.50
CA CYS A 129 -8.03 8.08 -20.05
C CYS A 129 -8.43 9.22 -20.98
N LEU A 130 -9.70 9.21 -21.34
CA LEU A 130 -10.34 10.29 -22.08
C LEU A 130 -11.18 11.11 -21.08
N LYS A 131 -10.93 12.41 -20.99
CA LYS A 131 -11.73 13.32 -20.16
C LYS A 131 -12.46 14.33 -21.03
N SER A 132 -13.78 14.26 -21.02
CA SER A 132 -14.61 15.37 -21.51
C SER A 132 -14.87 16.39 -20.39
N LEU A 133 -15.28 17.59 -20.76
CA LEU A 133 -15.56 18.66 -19.80
C LEU A 133 -17.03 19.08 -19.96
N ASP A 134 -17.91 18.47 -19.17
CA ASP A 134 -19.37 18.56 -19.30
C ASP A 134 -19.95 19.99 -19.17
N ASN A 135 -19.24 20.92 -18.53
CA ASN A 135 -19.73 22.27 -18.24
C ASN A 135 -19.11 23.37 -19.10
N LEU A 136 -18.32 23.01 -20.10
CA LEU A 136 -17.72 24.03 -20.97
C LEU A 136 -18.65 24.39 -22.11
N THR A 137 -19.22 25.58 -22.02
CA THR A 137 -20.13 26.14 -23.02
C THR A 137 -19.44 26.48 -24.33
N ASN A 138 -18.07 26.52 -24.33
CA ASN A 138 -17.32 26.83 -25.53
C ASN A 138 -15.94 26.17 -25.56
N LYS A 139 -15.38 26.03 -26.77
CA LYS A 139 -14.08 25.47 -27.09
C LYS A 139 -12.91 26.20 -26.41
N ASN A 140 -13.02 27.51 -26.20
CA ASN A 140 -11.94 28.31 -25.62
C ASN A 140 -11.68 27.92 -24.16
N ASP A 141 -12.73 27.59 -23.40
CA ASP A 141 -12.59 27.12 -22.03
C ASP A 141 -11.89 25.76 -21.96
N PHE A 142 -12.21 24.86 -22.91
CA PHE A 142 -11.51 23.58 -23.05
C PHE A 142 -10.00 23.77 -23.32
N LEU A 143 -9.63 24.63 -24.28
CA LEU A 143 -8.23 24.94 -24.58
C LEU A 143 -7.54 25.65 -23.40
N GLN A 144 -8.27 26.50 -22.67
CA GLN A 144 -7.72 27.18 -21.50
C GLN A 144 -7.43 26.19 -20.36
N GLU A 145 -8.31 25.21 -20.14
CA GLU A 145 -8.06 24.14 -19.15
C GLU A 145 -6.81 23.34 -19.52
N ILE A 146 -6.65 22.96 -20.79
CA ILE A 146 -5.42 22.29 -21.25
C ILE A 146 -4.19 23.19 -21.04
N LYS A 147 -4.26 24.47 -21.37
CA LYS A 147 -3.16 25.44 -21.13
C LYS A 147 -2.79 25.50 -19.65
N ASN A 148 -3.78 25.55 -18.77
CA ASN A 148 -3.56 25.58 -17.34
C ASN A 148 -2.85 24.31 -16.86
N GLN A 149 -3.29 23.15 -17.30
CA GLN A 149 -2.64 21.89 -16.95
C GLN A 149 -1.22 21.78 -17.51
N LEU A 150 -0.98 22.27 -18.74
CA LEU A 150 0.35 22.27 -19.34
C LEU A 150 1.34 23.22 -18.65
N LYS A 151 0.89 24.35 -18.05
CA LYS A 151 1.75 25.25 -17.24
C LYS A 151 2.38 24.55 -16.03
N PHE A 152 1.70 23.56 -15.48
CA PHE A 152 2.18 22.78 -14.35
C PHE A 152 2.92 21.50 -14.78
N ARG A 153 3.10 21.27 -16.07
CA ARG A 153 3.76 20.11 -16.65
C ARG A 153 5.21 20.02 -16.15
N GLY A 154 5.58 18.86 -15.63
CA GLY A 154 6.90 18.66 -15.03
C GLY A 154 7.04 19.14 -13.59
N LYS A 155 6.06 19.88 -13.06
CA LYS A 155 6.06 20.33 -11.66
C LYS A 155 5.04 19.62 -10.78
N LYS A 156 4.00 18.94 -11.34
CA LYS A 156 2.96 18.15 -10.62
C LYS A 156 1.71 17.88 -11.46
N SER A 157 1.73 18.14 -12.78
CA SER A 157 0.56 17.97 -13.61
C SER A 157 0.60 16.65 -14.39
N ILE A 158 -0.59 16.21 -14.76
CA ILE A 158 -0.87 15.01 -15.53
C ILE A 158 -0.23 15.12 -16.89
N ALA A 159 0.32 13.99 -17.37
CA ALA A 159 0.74 13.89 -18.75
C ALA A 159 -0.50 13.87 -19.67
N ILE A 160 -0.74 14.97 -20.37
CA ILE A 160 -1.69 15.01 -21.48
C ILE A 160 -0.92 14.54 -22.72
N TYR A 161 -1.40 13.50 -23.36
CA TYR A 161 -0.82 12.99 -24.60
C TYR A 161 -1.38 13.73 -25.81
N GLY A 162 -2.63 14.16 -25.75
CA GLY A 162 -3.23 14.84 -26.88
C GLY A 162 -4.70 15.21 -26.65
N ILE A 163 -5.29 15.60 -27.75
CA ILE A 163 -6.71 15.93 -27.88
C ILE A 163 -7.33 14.97 -28.88
N THR A 164 -8.51 14.49 -28.58
CA THR A 164 -9.38 13.74 -29.50
C THR A 164 -10.76 14.36 -29.55
N LYS A 165 -11.58 13.92 -30.50
CA LYS A 165 -12.98 14.30 -30.61
C LYS A 165 -13.81 13.08 -30.95
N ASN A 166 -14.79 12.76 -30.12
CA ASN A 166 -15.86 11.85 -30.50
C ASN A 166 -16.93 12.63 -31.32
N PRO A 167 -18.00 12.00 -31.79
CA PRO A 167 -19.02 12.71 -32.57
C PRO A 167 -19.65 13.94 -31.89
N THR A 168 -19.61 14.01 -30.55
CA THR A 168 -20.33 15.03 -29.76
C THR A 168 -19.42 16.05 -29.09
N GLU A 169 -18.19 15.67 -28.68
CA GLU A 169 -17.37 16.51 -27.80
C GLU A 169 -15.85 16.29 -27.96
N TYR A 170 -15.07 17.32 -27.59
CA TYR A 170 -13.64 17.22 -27.47
C TYR A 170 -13.24 16.59 -26.13
N MET A 171 -12.21 15.75 -26.14
CA MET A 171 -11.70 15.09 -24.95
C MET A 171 -10.17 15.22 -24.86
N MET A 172 -9.66 15.37 -23.65
CA MET A 172 -8.23 15.24 -23.36
C MET A 172 -7.87 13.76 -23.26
N VAL A 173 -6.78 13.36 -23.93
CA VAL A 173 -6.19 12.02 -23.82
C VAL A 173 -5.05 12.07 -22.82
N MET A 174 -5.16 11.35 -21.70
CA MET A 174 -4.28 11.43 -20.56
C MET A 174 -3.78 10.06 -20.13
N LYS A 175 -2.67 10.05 -19.40
CA LYS A 175 -2.15 8.83 -18.80
C LYS A 175 -3.09 8.30 -17.70
N GLU A 176 -3.39 7.01 -17.72
CA GLU A 176 -4.38 6.40 -16.82
C GLU A 176 -4.03 6.53 -15.32
N ILE A 177 -2.75 6.35 -14.96
CA ILE A 177 -2.33 6.43 -13.55
C ILE A 177 -2.44 7.85 -12.98
N ASP A 178 -2.21 8.86 -13.84
CA ASP A 178 -2.26 10.27 -13.44
C ASP A 178 -3.69 10.68 -13.07
N LYS A 179 -4.69 10.10 -13.73
CA LYS A 179 -6.09 10.30 -13.37
C LYS A 179 -6.44 9.75 -11.99
N PHE A 180 -5.95 8.57 -11.66
CA PHE A 180 -6.14 7.99 -10.33
C PHE A 180 -5.59 8.92 -9.24
N ILE A 181 -4.37 9.43 -9.44
CA ILE A 181 -3.76 10.42 -8.53
C ILE A 181 -4.62 11.68 -8.43
N GLN A 182 -5.10 12.20 -9.56
CA GLN A 182 -5.96 13.39 -9.61
C GLN A 182 -7.27 13.22 -8.86
N GLN A 183 -7.95 12.08 -9.04
CA GLN A 183 -9.20 11.81 -8.31
C GLN A 183 -8.97 11.86 -6.80
N ILE A 184 -7.85 11.31 -6.32
CA ILE A 184 -7.48 11.36 -4.91
C ILE A 184 -7.18 12.80 -4.49
N GLN A 185 -6.42 13.56 -5.28
CA GLN A 185 -6.09 14.95 -4.98
C GLN A 185 -7.31 15.86 -4.94
N LEU A 186 -8.27 15.65 -5.85
CA LEU A 186 -9.52 16.41 -5.89
C LEU A 186 -10.48 16.06 -4.74
N SER A 187 -10.41 14.84 -4.23
CA SER A 187 -11.21 14.39 -3.07
C SER A 187 -10.54 14.66 -1.73
N ALA A 188 -9.29 15.12 -1.72
CA ALA A 188 -8.54 15.37 -0.50
C ALA A 188 -9.03 16.63 0.22
N ASN A 189 -9.41 16.49 1.48
CA ASN A 189 -9.82 17.59 2.36
C ASN A 189 -8.64 18.15 3.17
N LYS A 190 -7.54 17.41 3.27
CA LYS A 190 -6.34 17.76 4.03
C LYS A 190 -5.09 17.45 3.21
N TYR A 191 -4.01 18.24 3.42
CA TYR A 191 -2.75 18.03 2.70
C TYR A 191 -2.16 16.62 2.93
N GLN A 192 -2.43 16.02 4.08
CA GLN A 192 -2.00 14.65 4.37
C GLN A 192 -2.69 13.60 3.48
N GLU A 193 -3.80 13.94 2.84
CA GLU A 193 -4.57 13.03 1.96
C GLU A 193 -4.08 13.09 0.51
N ILE A 194 -3.19 14.00 0.19
CA ILE A 194 -2.63 14.15 -1.15
C ILE A 194 -1.63 13.02 -1.42
N ILE A 195 -1.76 12.35 -2.56
CA ILE A 195 -0.72 11.50 -3.13
C ILE A 195 -0.19 12.12 -4.42
N GLU A 196 1.06 11.79 -4.77
CA GLU A 196 1.75 12.39 -5.89
C GLU A 196 2.28 11.34 -6.86
N TRP A 197 2.45 11.73 -8.12
CA TRP A 197 3.40 11.05 -8.98
C TRP A 197 4.80 11.51 -8.61
N ILE A 198 5.66 10.59 -8.22
CA ILE A 198 7.04 10.88 -7.82
C ILE A 198 7.94 10.33 -8.92
N PRO A 199 8.63 11.19 -9.71
CA PRO A 199 9.57 10.71 -10.70
C PRO A 199 10.66 9.84 -10.06
N PHE A 200 11.03 8.73 -10.70
CA PHE A 200 11.96 7.77 -10.10
C PHE A 200 13.37 8.35 -9.94
N ASP A 201 13.77 9.31 -10.78
CA ASP A 201 15.01 10.07 -10.67
C ASP A 201 15.06 11.04 -9.48
N ARG A 202 13.93 11.22 -8.76
CA ARG A 202 13.87 11.96 -7.48
C ARG A 202 14.03 11.04 -6.26
N LEU A 203 14.32 9.76 -6.48
CA LEU A 203 14.54 8.74 -5.46
C LEU A 203 15.98 8.23 -5.58
N GLU A 204 16.80 8.58 -4.60
CA GLU A 204 18.22 8.20 -4.57
C GLU A 204 18.47 7.12 -3.51
N ASN A 205 19.66 6.52 -3.52
CA ASN A 205 20.11 5.51 -2.57
C ASN A 205 19.12 4.35 -2.41
N VAL A 206 18.51 3.91 -3.52
CA VAL A 206 17.55 2.80 -3.52
C VAL A 206 18.24 1.52 -3.10
N THR A 207 17.86 0.99 -1.94
CA THR A 207 18.44 -0.21 -1.33
C THR A 207 17.35 -1.23 -1.03
N TYR A 208 17.61 -2.50 -1.36
CA TYR A 208 16.73 -3.63 -1.04
C TYR A 208 16.59 -3.79 0.48
N LEU A 209 15.35 -4.01 0.96
CA LEU A 209 15.08 -4.29 2.38
C LEU A 209 14.58 -5.71 2.60
N ALA A 210 13.58 -6.13 1.84
CA ALA A 210 12.93 -7.42 2.03
C ALA A 210 12.08 -7.80 0.81
N LYS A 211 11.80 -9.11 0.67
CA LYS A 211 10.80 -9.66 -0.22
C LYS A 211 9.74 -10.36 0.62
N GLY A 212 8.49 -9.98 0.46
CA GLY A 212 7.32 -10.60 1.08
C GLY A 212 6.54 -11.48 0.11
N GLY A 213 5.41 -12.03 0.55
CA GLY A 213 4.53 -12.85 -0.29
C GLY A 213 3.85 -12.06 -1.43
N PHE A 214 3.73 -10.76 -1.30
CA PHE A 214 3.01 -9.88 -2.24
C PHE A 214 3.87 -8.78 -2.86
N GLY A 215 5.17 -8.78 -2.64
CA GLY A 215 6.02 -7.77 -3.26
C GLY A 215 7.38 -7.59 -2.63
N THR A 216 8.18 -6.77 -3.29
CA THR A 216 9.53 -6.43 -2.87
C THR A 216 9.56 -5.02 -2.30
N VAL A 217 10.31 -4.83 -1.23
CA VAL A 217 10.40 -3.58 -0.48
C VAL A 217 11.81 -3.03 -0.54
N TYR A 218 11.92 -1.73 -0.83
CA TYR A 218 13.18 -1.00 -0.88
C TYR A 218 13.12 0.23 0.04
N LYS A 219 14.27 0.72 0.46
CA LYS A 219 14.45 2.02 1.10
C LYS A 219 15.03 2.98 0.07
N ALA A 220 14.62 4.25 0.10
CA ALA A 220 15.18 5.30 -0.74
C ALA A 220 15.16 6.65 -0.02
N ASP A 221 15.94 7.60 -0.54
CA ASP A 221 15.92 9.00 -0.15
C ASP A 221 15.13 9.79 -1.20
N TRP A 222 13.97 10.31 -0.81
CA TRP A 222 13.16 11.16 -1.67
C TRP A 222 13.60 12.60 -1.53
N LEU A 223 14.20 13.17 -2.57
CA LEU A 223 14.87 14.46 -2.56
C LEU A 223 13.94 15.63 -2.25
N ASP A 224 12.70 15.59 -2.74
CA ASP A 224 11.75 16.70 -2.56
C ASP A 224 10.96 16.60 -1.25
N GLY A 225 10.73 15.38 -0.76
CA GLY A 225 9.86 15.13 0.38
C GLY A 225 8.38 15.47 0.10
N PHE A 226 7.51 15.17 1.06
CA PHE A 226 6.08 15.38 0.92
C PHE A 226 5.67 16.85 1.09
N ILE A 227 4.50 17.16 0.52
CA ILE A 227 3.92 18.51 0.59
C ILE A 227 3.39 18.76 2.00
N LYS A 228 3.63 19.95 2.50
CA LYS A 228 3.05 20.52 3.72
C LYS A 228 2.34 21.83 3.41
N PHE A 229 1.48 22.23 4.30
CA PHE A 229 0.84 23.53 4.32
C PHE A 229 1.10 24.19 5.68
N SER A 230 1.38 25.49 5.66
CA SER A 230 1.38 26.33 6.86
C SER A 230 0.76 27.69 6.52
N ASP A 231 0.16 28.32 7.51
CA ASP A 231 -0.48 29.63 7.35
C ASP A 231 0.52 30.74 6.98
N GLU A 232 1.81 30.52 7.23
CA GLU A 232 2.88 31.52 6.96
C GLU A 232 3.48 31.42 5.56
N VAL A 233 3.54 30.22 4.96
CA VAL A 233 4.33 29.93 3.73
C VAL A 233 3.50 29.24 2.65
N ASP A 234 2.18 29.04 2.85
CA ASP A 234 1.33 28.24 1.96
C ASP A 234 1.87 26.80 1.78
N TRP A 235 1.95 26.34 0.55
CA TRP A 235 2.40 25.00 0.20
C TRP A 235 3.92 24.94 0.08
N TYR A 236 4.57 24.09 0.87
CA TYR A 236 6.02 23.87 0.80
C TYR A 236 6.40 22.39 0.87
N ARG A 237 7.61 22.07 0.46
CA ARG A 237 8.18 20.72 0.51
C ARG A 237 8.98 20.51 1.79
N ASN A 238 8.86 19.31 2.35
CA ASN A 238 9.53 18.97 3.62
C ASN A 238 11.05 18.72 3.47
N GLY A 239 11.60 18.80 2.24
CA GLY A 239 12.98 18.43 1.96
C GLY A 239 13.22 16.93 1.94
N ILE A 240 14.47 16.51 1.93
CA ILE A 240 14.86 15.09 1.79
C ILE A 240 14.18 14.22 2.85
N GLN A 241 13.52 13.16 2.41
CA GLN A 241 12.82 12.21 3.26
C GLN A 241 13.23 10.77 2.94
N VAL A 242 13.55 10.01 3.98
CA VAL A 242 13.68 8.55 3.83
C VAL A 242 12.30 7.94 3.63
N VAL A 243 12.14 7.20 2.55
CA VAL A 243 10.88 6.55 2.15
C VAL A 243 11.05 5.05 1.96
N CYS A 244 9.93 4.35 1.98
CA CYS A 244 9.80 2.94 1.63
C CYS A 244 9.16 2.85 0.25
N LEU A 245 9.75 2.08 -0.66
CA LEU A 245 9.18 1.77 -1.96
C LEU A 245 8.70 0.32 -1.90
N LYS A 246 7.42 0.08 -2.19
CA LYS A 246 6.85 -1.28 -2.29
C LYS A 246 6.46 -1.53 -3.73
N SER A 247 7.12 -2.48 -4.39
CA SER A 247 6.65 -3.07 -5.64
C SER A 247 5.70 -4.22 -5.34
N LEU A 248 4.84 -4.58 -6.27
CA LEU A 248 4.00 -5.77 -6.16
C LEU A 248 4.48 -6.80 -7.16
N ASP A 249 5.07 -7.89 -6.66
CA ASP A 249 5.48 -9.03 -7.48
C ASP A 249 4.23 -9.68 -8.11
N ASN A 250 4.27 -10.08 -9.34
CA ASN A 250 3.16 -10.78 -10.04
C ASN A 250 1.93 -9.92 -10.40
N LEU A 251 2.06 -8.62 -10.55
CA LEU A 251 0.97 -7.86 -11.16
C LEU A 251 0.85 -8.18 -12.64
N THR A 252 0.11 -9.25 -12.93
CA THR A 252 -0.51 -9.44 -14.25
C THR A 252 -1.59 -8.39 -14.50
N ASN A 253 -2.04 -7.70 -13.43
CA ASN A 253 -3.14 -6.74 -13.51
C ASN A 253 -2.85 -5.45 -12.71
N LYS A 254 -2.68 -4.34 -13.42
CA LYS A 254 -2.54 -2.99 -12.86
C LYS A 254 -3.70 -2.59 -11.93
N ASN A 255 -4.88 -3.18 -12.11
CA ASN A 255 -6.04 -2.89 -11.27
C ASN A 255 -5.82 -3.32 -9.81
N ASP A 256 -5.10 -4.42 -9.57
CA ASP A 256 -4.81 -4.90 -8.22
C ASP A 256 -3.89 -3.92 -7.47
N PHE A 257 -2.88 -3.36 -8.17
CA PHE A 257 -2.02 -2.30 -7.64
C PHE A 257 -2.82 -1.06 -7.22
N LEU A 258 -3.68 -0.57 -8.10
CA LEU A 258 -4.51 0.59 -7.80
C LEU A 258 -5.54 0.30 -6.70
N GLN A 259 -6.04 -0.95 -6.62
CA GLN A 259 -6.96 -1.36 -5.56
C GLN A 259 -6.27 -1.40 -4.19
N GLU A 260 -5.04 -1.90 -4.11
CA GLU A 260 -4.26 -1.86 -2.87
C GLU A 260 -4.01 -0.43 -2.40
N ILE A 261 -3.64 0.47 -3.33
CA ILE A 261 -3.49 1.90 -3.00
C ILE A 261 -4.81 2.49 -2.48
N LYS A 262 -5.95 2.18 -3.13
CA LYS A 262 -7.28 2.62 -2.65
C LYS A 262 -7.56 2.12 -1.24
N ASN A 263 -7.26 0.87 -0.95
CA ASN A 263 -7.43 0.30 0.39
C ASN A 263 -6.52 1.02 1.39
N GLN A 264 -5.24 1.19 1.09
CA GLN A 264 -4.27 1.90 1.94
C GLN A 264 -4.75 3.34 2.26
N LEU A 265 -5.32 4.03 1.28
CA LEU A 265 -5.81 5.40 1.45
C LEU A 265 -7.06 5.50 2.34
N LYS A 266 -7.94 4.49 2.36
CA LYS A 266 -9.10 4.45 3.26
C LYS A 266 -8.70 4.50 4.74
N PHE A 267 -7.54 3.93 5.07
CA PHE A 267 -7.03 3.85 6.45
C PHE A 267 -6.05 4.96 6.81
N ARG A 268 -5.85 5.93 5.94
CA ARG A 268 -4.91 7.04 6.15
C ARG A 268 -5.27 7.82 7.42
N GLY A 269 -4.28 8.00 8.28
CA GLY A 269 -4.47 8.64 9.59
C GLY A 269 -5.12 7.77 10.66
N LYS A 270 -5.50 6.52 10.33
CA LYS A 270 -6.20 5.57 11.19
C LYS A 270 -5.31 4.38 11.59
N LYS A 271 -4.13 4.63 12.16
CA LYS A 271 -3.15 3.58 12.50
C LYS A 271 -2.72 2.72 11.30
N SER A 272 -2.68 3.31 10.10
CA SER A 272 -2.03 2.73 8.92
C SER A 272 -0.85 3.56 8.47
N ILE A 273 0.14 2.93 7.82
CA ILE A 273 1.31 3.64 7.32
C ILE A 273 0.93 4.59 6.18
N ALA A 274 1.48 5.81 6.19
CA ALA A 274 1.15 6.81 5.17
C ALA A 274 1.73 6.45 3.81
N ILE A 275 0.93 6.61 2.75
CA ILE A 275 1.37 6.59 1.36
C ILE A 275 1.54 8.04 0.88
N TYR A 276 2.66 8.33 0.23
CA TYR A 276 2.98 9.65 -0.31
C TYR A 276 2.69 9.75 -1.80
N GLY A 277 2.84 8.65 -2.52
CA GLY A 277 2.63 8.67 -3.95
C GLY A 277 2.94 7.37 -4.65
N ILE A 278 3.04 7.47 -5.95
CA ILE A 278 3.36 6.39 -6.87
C ILE A 278 4.58 6.78 -7.69
N THR A 279 5.47 5.84 -7.89
CA THR A 279 6.59 5.97 -8.81
C THR A 279 6.62 4.80 -9.79
N LYS A 280 7.45 4.90 -10.80
CA LYS A 280 7.74 3.80 -11.72
C LYS A 280 9.22 3.79 -12.03
N ASN A 281 9.88 2.67 -11.75
CA ASN A 281 11.19 2.36 -12.29
C ASN A 281 11.05 1.86 -13.75
N PRO A 282 12.11 1.51 -14.48
CA PRO A 282 12.00 1.02 -15.86
C PRO A 282 11.06 -0.19 -16.04
N THR A 283 10.90 -1.03 -15.02
CA THR A 283 10.20 -2.31 -15.13
C THR A 283 8.83 -2.31 -14.45
N GLU A 284 8.65 -1.61 -13.31
CA GLU A 284 7.47 -1.78 -12.47
C GLU A 284 7.01 -0.50 -11.76
N TYR A 285 5.73 -0.48 -11.38
CA TYR A 285 5.17 0.55 -10.52
C TYR A 285 5.44 0.23 -9.05
N MET A 286 5.69 1.27 -8.26
CA MET A 286 5.93 1.16 -6.81
C MET A 286 5.11 2.19 -6.05
N MET A 287 4.61 1.80 -4.87
CA MET A 287 4.07 2.73 -3.88
C MET A 287 5.22 3.39 -3.11
N VAL A 288 5.15 4.71 -2.96
CA VAL A 288 6.08 5.48 -2.12
C VAL A 288 5.40 5.76 -0.79
N MET A 289 5.94 5.18 0.28
CA MET A 289 5.32 5.14 1.60
C MET A 289 6.26 5.68 2.68
N LYS A 290 5.70 6.01 3.84
CA LYS A 290 6.50 6.41 5.01
C LYS A 290 7.41 5.25 5.44
N TYR A 291 8.70 5.55 5.60
CA TYR A 291 9.67 4.56 6.08
C TYR A 291 9.49 4.28 7.57
N ALA A 292 9.30 3.03 7.91
CA ALA A 292 9.23 2.56 9.29
C ALA A 292 10.64 2.21 9.79
N LYS A 293 11.26 3.12 10.54
CA LYS A 293 12.66 3.03 10.97
C LYS A 293 12.99 1.73 11.71
N TYR A 294 12.03 1.19 12.46
CA TYR A 294 12.24 -0.04 13.25
C TYR A 294 11.88 -1.30 12.48
N GLY A 295 11.34 -1.17 11.25
CA GLY A 295 10.92 -2.29 10.41
C GLY A 295 9.64 -2.97 10.89
N SER A 296 9.45 -4.25 10.53
CA SER A 296 8.29 -5.02 10.95
C SER A 296 8.32 -5.34 12.45
N LEU A 297 7.15 -5.64 13.02
CA LEU A 297 7.03 -6.09 14.42
C LEU A 297 7.85 -7.35 14.66
N ARG A 298 7.88 -8.29 13.72
CA ARG A 298 8.77 -9.46 13.78
C ARG A 298 10.23 -9.07 14.01
N LYS A 299 10.73 -8.08 13.27
CA LYS A 299 12.10 -7.59 13.43
C LYS A 299 12.32 -6.93 14.79
N VAL A 300 11.33 -6.22 15.31
CA VAL A 300 11.40 -5.62 16.65
C VAL A 300 11.44 -6.69 17.72
N LEU A 301 10.59 -7.72 17.64
CA LEU A 301 10.54 -8.81 18.60
C LEU A 301 11.84 -9.64 18.59
N ASN A 302 12.38 -9.94 17.41
CA ASN A 302 13.64 -10.69 17.30
C ASN A 302 14.85 -9.94 17.89
N ASN A 303 14.90 -8.60 17.73
CA ASN A 303 16.13 -7.86 18.02
C ASN A 303 16.06 -6.97 19.28
N LYS A 304 14.86 -6.71 19.82
CA LYS A 304 14.66 -5.72 20.88
C LYS A 304 13.69 -6.17 21.97
N PHE A 305 13.25 -7.40 21.99
CA PHE A 305 12.23 -7.88 22.92
C PHE A 305 12.59 -7.61 24.37
N GLU A 306 13.84 -7.86 24.78
CA GLU A 306 14.32 -7.62 26.16
C GLU A 306 14.18 -6.16 26.61
N LYS A 307 14.16 -5.22 25.63
CA LYS A 307 14.01 -3.78 25.90
C LYS A 307 12.55 -3.35 25.95
N LEU A 308 11.61 -4.24 25.63
CA LEU A 308 10.18 -3.96 25.66
C LEU A 308 9.63 -4.20 27.06
N SER A 309 9.29 -3.11 27.74
CA SER A 309 8.52 -3.19 29.00
C SER A 309 7.10 -3.70 28.72
N TRP A 310 6.41 -4.18 29.74
CA TRP A 310 4.99 -4.55 29.64
C TRP A 310 4.12 -3.39 29.16
N TRP A 311 4.47 -2.17 29.55
CA TRP A 311 3.85 -0.95 29.07
C TRP A 311 4.05 -0.81 27.53
N SER A 312 5.27 -1.00 27.03
CA SER A 312 5.54 -0.98 25.59
C SER A 312 4.79 -2.07 24.84
N LYS A 313 4.72 -3.28 25.40
CA LYS A 313 3.97 -4.41 24.84
C LYS A 313 2.47 -4.10 24.77
N SER A 314 1.90 -3.52 25.83
CA SER A 314 0.49 -3.09 25.86
C SER A 314 0.20 -2.03 24.78
N TYR A 315 1.08 -1.03 24.63
CA TYR A 315 0.92 0.00 23.58
C TYR A 315 0.97 -0.57 22.17
N ILE A 316 1.89 -1.50 21.90
CA ILE A 316 1.96 -2.20 20.61
C ILE A 316 0.62 -2.91 20.34
N LEU A 317 0.08 -3.62 21.33
CA LEU A 317 -1.18 -4.36 21.19
C LEU A 317 -2.38 -3.41 21.03
N SER A 318 -2.44 -2.32 21.82
CA SER A 318 -3.48 -1.29 21.69
C SER A 318 -3.45 -0.62 20.31
N ASP A 319 -2.26 -0.28 19.79
CA ASP A 319 -2.10 0.29 18.46
C ASP A 319 -2.63 -0.65 17.35
N ILE A 320 -2.39 -1.96 17.48
CA ILE A 320 -2.88 -2.97 16.53
C ILE A 320 -4.39 -3.13 16.64
N ALA A 321 -4.93 -3.20 17.87
CA ALA A 321 -6.38 -3.29 18.12
C ALA A 321 -7.12 -2.06 17.55
N MET A 322 -6.60 -0.85 17.77
CA MET A 322 -7.11 0.39 17.19
C MET A 322 -7.06 0.35 15.65
N GLY A 323 -5.98 -0.14 15.05
CA GLY A 323 -5.88 -0.34 13.61
C GLY A 323 -6.93 -1.30 13.07
N LEU A 324 -7.16 -2.44 13.75
CA LEU A 324 -8.19 -3.41 13.40
C LEU A 324 -9.60 -2.83 13.57
N LYS A 325 -9.88 -2.12 14.66
CA LYS A 325 -11.15 -1.42 14.87
C LYS A 325 -11.48 -0.53 13.67
N ASN A 326 -10.53 0.31 13.23
CA ASN A 326 -10.72 1.17 12.07
C ASN A 326 -11.01 0.39 10.78
N ILE A 327 -10.43 -0.80 10.59
CA ILE A 327 -10.69 -1.66 9.44
C ILE A 327 -12.10 -2.25 9.53
N HIS A 328 -12.45 -2.79 10.70
CA HIS A 328 -13.71 -3.47 10.95
C HIS A 328 -14.92 -2.53 10.93
N GLU A 329 -14.80 -1.28 11.43
CA GLU A 329 -15.82 -0.24 11.34
C GLU A 329 -16.18 0.12 9.89
N MET A 330 -15.25 -0.05 8.96
CA MET A 330 -15.52 0.14 7.52
C MET A 330 -16.15 -1.08 6.85
N GLY A 331 -16.55 -2.10 7.60
CA GLY A 331 -17.09 -3.36 7.07
C GLY A 331 -16.05 -4.19 6.32
N LEU A 332 -14.76 -3.98 6.59
CA LEU A 332 -13.65 -4.67 5.92
C LEU A 332 -12.99 -5.69 6.85
N MET A 333 -12.23 -6.61 6.26
CA MET A 333 -11.33 -7.56 6.92
C MET A 333 -9.92 -7.38 6.36
N HIS A 334 -8.89 -7.56 7.20
CA HIS A 334 -7.50 -7.52 6.75
C HIS A 334 -7.10 -8.77 5.97
N LYS A 335 -7.48 -9.95 6.45
CA LYS A 335 -7.27 -11.29 5.87
C LYS A 335 -5.83 -11.82 5.93
N ASP A 336 -4.85 -11.00 6.25
CA ASP A 336 -3.43 -11.40 6.36
C ASP A 336 -2.73 -10.69 7.52
N LEU A 337 -3.33 -10.76 8.71
CA LEU A 337 -2.78 -10.10 9.89
C LEU A 337 -1.72 -10.97 10.57
N HIS A 338 -0.47 -10.53 10.53
CA HIS A 338 0.67 -11.18 11.19
C HIS A 338 1.79 -10.15 11.46
N PRO A 339 2.80 -10.45 12.31
CA PRO A 339 3.84 -9.47 12.69
C PRO A 339 4.69 -8.94 11.54
N GLY A 340 4.70 -9.62 10.38
CA GLY A 340 5.32 -9.12 9.16
C GLY A 340 4.60 -7.93 8.54
N ASN A 341 3.26 -7.87 8.68
CA ASN A 341 2.38 -6.82 8.16
C ASN A 341 2.06 -5.73 9.19
N ILE A 342 2.82 -5.68 10.28
CA ILE A 342 2.80 -4.61 11.26
C ILE A 342 4.18 -3.95 11.26
N VAL A 343 4.23 -2.63 11.08
CA VAL A 343 5.47 -1.86 11.00
C VAL A 343 5.58 -0.85 12.13
N ASN A 344 6.81 -0.54 12.55
CA ASN A 344 7.06 0.26 13.73
C ASN A 344 7.82 1.55 13.39
N LEU A 345 7.23 2.70 13.72
CA LEU A 345 7.87 4.01 13.60
C LEU A 345 8.78 4.32 14.81
N ALA A 346 8.40 3.83 15.99
CA ALA A 346 9.19 3.80 17.21
C ALA A 346 9.13 2.39 17.81
N SER A 347 9.89 2.11 18.84
CA SER A 347 9.92 0.78 19.47
C SER A 347 8.56 0.30 20.02
N ASN A 348 7.66 1.22 20.29
CA ASN A 348 6.32 0.96 20.86
C ASN A 348 5.18 1.63 20.08
N ILE A 349 5.42 2.12 18.85
CA ILE A 349 4.40 2.73 18.00
C ILE A 349 4.26 1.89 16.74
N SER A 350 3.13 1.20 16.63
CA SER A 350 2.83 0.23 15.59
C SER A 350 1.76 0.70 14.61
N TYR A 351 1.86 0.26 13.37
CA TYR A 351 0.92 0.55 12.30
C TYR A 351 0.67 -0.70 11.47
N ILE A 352 -0.59 -0.96 11.14
CA ILE A 352 -0.95 -2.03 10.20
C ILE A 352 -0.61 -1.58 8.77
N THR A 353 -0.14 -2.51 7.96
CA THR A 353 0.21 -2.31 6.54
C THR A 353 -0.17 -3.53 5.72
N ASP A 354 -0.02 -3.45 4.41
CA ASP A 354 -0.31 -4.52 3.45
C ASP A 354 -1.81 -4.88 3.34
N PHE A 355 -2.57 -3.96 2.74
CA PHE A 355 -4.02 -4.13 2.53
C PHE A 355 -4.37 -4.80 1.19
N GLY A 356 -3.42 -5.52 0.57
CA GLY A 356 -3.61 -6.18 -0.73
C GLY A 356 -4.72 -7.24 -0.72
N LEU A 357 -4.90 -7.94 0.41
CA LEU A 357 -5.98 -8.92 0.61
C LEU A 357 -7.24 -8.35 1.28
N CYS A 358 -7.22 -7.07 1.68
CA CYS A 358 -8.33 -6.45 2.39
C CYS A 358 -9.59 -6.38 1.53
N LYS A 359 -10.69 -6.96 2.03
CA LYS A 359 -11.98 -7.05 1.32
C LYS A 359 -13.17 -6.81 2.25
N PRO A 360 -14.33 -6.41 1.69
CA PRO A 360 -15.59 -6.35 2.43
C PRO A 360 -16.00 -7.74 2.93
N VAL A 361 -16.75 -7.77 4.01
CA VAL A 361 -17.46 -8.96 4.50
C VAL A 361 -18.58 -9.28 3.50
N THR A 362 -18.30 -10.07 2.47
CA THR A 362 -19.28 -10.48 1.47
C THR A 362 -19.59 -11.96 1.62
N LYS A 363 -20.78 -12.39 1.14
CA LYS A 363 -21.18 -13.80 1.11
C LYS A 363 -20.18 -14.61 0.26
N LYS A 364 -19.94 -15.85 0.70
CA LYS A 364 -19.09 -16.89 0.18
C LYS A 364 -18.96 -16.90 -1.36
N ASN A 365 -17.74 -16.80 -1.88
CA ASN A 365 -17.39 -17.29 -3.21
C ASN A 365 -16.53 -18.54 -3.02
N ASP A 366 -17.05 -19.71 -3.30
CA ASP A 366 -16.41 -21.03 -3.12
C ASP A 366 -15.11 -21.23 -3.94
N THR A 367 -14.75 -20.28 -4.79
CA THR A 367 -13.60 -20.35 -5.71
C THR A 367 -12.40 -19.53 -5.26
N GLU A 368 -12.49 -18.80 -4.12
CA GLU A 368 -11.40 -17.89 -3.72
C GLU A 368 -10.19 -18.69 -3.19
N LYS A 369 -9.02 -18.34 -3.68
CA LYS A 369 -7.74 -18.86 -3.20
C LYS A 369 -7.47 -18.36 -1.79
N ILE A 370 -7.07 -19.26 -0.89
CA ILE A 370 -6.72 -18.93 0.50
C ILE A 370 -5.25 -18.53 0.57
N TYR A 371 -4.98 -17.32 1.04
CA TYR A 371 -3.62 -16.84 1.29
C TYR A 371 -3.45 -16.52 2.77
N GLY A 372 -2.23 -16.64 3.28
CA GLY A 372 -1.90 -16.23 4.63
C GLY A 372 -0.69 -16.97 5.21
N VAL A 373 -0.50 -16.80 6.51
CA VAL A 373 0.54 -17.44 7.31
C VAL A 373 -0.14 -18.41 8.28
N ILE A 374 -0.02 -19.72 8.06
CA ILE A 374 -0.75 -20.79 8.76
C ILE A 374 -0.87 -20.56 10.29
N PRO A 375 0.20 -20.26 11.05
CA PRO A 375 0.13 -20.04 12.49
C PRO A 375 -0.81 -18.93 12.97
N TYR A 376 -1.14 -17.97 12.11
CA TYR A 376 -2.01 -16.83 12.43
C TYR A 376 -3.41 -16.97 11.87
N MET A 377 -3.67 -18.01 11.08
CA MET A 377 -4.96 -18.21 10.42
C MET A 377 -5.94 -18.91 11.34
N ALA A 378 -7.18 -18.44 11.33
CA ALA A 378 -8.26 -19.01 12.13
C ALA A 378 -8.69 -20.39 11.60
N PRO A 379 -9.15 -21.31 12.50
CA PRO A 379 -9.58 -22.66 12.11
C PRO A 379 -10.64 -22.67 11.00
N GLU A 380 -11.66 -21.79 11.07
CA GLU A 380 -12.70 -21.65 10.06
C GLU A 380 -12.16 -21.19 8.70
N THR A 381 -11.11 -20.39 8.72
CA THR A 381 -10.44 -19.97 7.47
C THR A 381 -9.66 -21.12 6.86
N LEU A 382 -8.91 -21.87 7.66
CA LEU A 382 -8.12 -23.01 7.20
C LEU A 382 -8.98 -24.17 6.71
N SER A 383 -10.09 -24.46 7.40
CA SER A 383 -10.98 -25.60 7.07
C SER A 383 -11.96 -25.31 5.95
N ARG A 384 -12.59 -24.13 5.95
CA ARG A 384 -13.71 -23.79 5.06
C ARG A 384 -13.42 -22.62 4.13
N GLY A 385 -12.27 -21.94 4.27
CA GLY A 385 -11.96 -20.72 3.53
C GLY A 385 -12.77 -19.49 3.97
N GLU A 386 -13.39 -19.54 5.14
CA GLU A 386 -14.25 -18.49 5.65
C GLU A 386 -13.41 -17.39 6.32
N TYR A 387 -13.34 -16.22 5.70
CA TYR A 387 -12.75 -15.04 6.29
C TYR A 387 -13.84 -14.15 6.88
N THR A 388 -13.66 -13.78 8.13
CA THR A 388 -14.55 -12.87 8.85
C THR A 388 -13.71 -11.86 9.65
N GLN A 389 -14.32 -10.84 10.21
CA GLN A 389 -13.65 -9.95 11.17
C GLN A 389 -13.15 -10.75 12.39
N ALA A 390 -13.90 -11.76 12.83
CA ALA A 390 -13.47 -12.64 13.90
C ALA A 390 -12.23 -13.48 13.54
N SER A 391 -11.96 -13.74 12.28
CA SER A 391 -10.70 -14.39 11.84
C SER A 391 -9.48 -13.47 12.05
N ASP A 392 -9.63 -12.16 11.82
CA ASP A 392 -8.58 -11.17 12.13
C ASP A 392 -8.32 -11.10 13.64
N ILE A 393 -9.37 -11.26 14.48
CA ILE A 393 -9.24 -11.30 15.95
C ILE A 393 -8.47 -12.54 16.41
N TYR A 394 -8.70 -13.70 15.78
CA TYR A 394 -7.88 -14.89 16.04
C TYR A 394 -6.41 -14.62 15.74
N SER A 395 -6.12 -14.02 14.58
CA SER A 395 -4.77 -13.61 14.19
C SER A 395 -4.15 -12.66 15.22
N PHE A 396 -4.93 -11.70 15.73
CA PHE A 396 -4.51 -10.79 16.78
C PHE A 396 -4.12 -11.54 18.07
N GLY A 397 -4.88 -12.56 18.48
CA GLY A 397 -4.54 -13.40 19.64
C GLY A 397 -3.18 -14.12 19.46
N MET A 398 -2.87 -14.58 18.25
CA MET A 398 -1.58 -15.18 17.94
C MET A 398 -0.44 -14.16 17.94
N ILE A 399 -0.70 -12.93 17.51
CA ILE A 399 0.26 -11.81 17.62
C ILE A 399 0.48 -11.45 19.09
N MET A 400 -0.57 -11.45 19.93
CA MET A 400 -0.43 -11.23 21.37
C MET A 400 0.57 -12.21 21.98
N LEU A 401 0.46 -13.51 21.68
CA LEU A 401 1.40 -14.51 22.16
C LEU A 401 2.85 -14.11 21.85
N GLU A 402 3.14 -13.75 20.62
CA GLU A 402 4.49 -13.40 20.20
C GLU A 402 4.98 -12.09 20.83
N VAL A 403 4.12 -11.07 20.94
CA VAL A 403 4.47 -9.80 21.62
C VAL A 403 4.74 -10.02 23.10
N LEU A 404 4.02 -10.92 23.75
CA LEU A 404 4.16 -11.17 25.19
C LEU A 404 5.33 -12.09 25.52
N THR A 405 5.67 -13.03 24.62
CA THR A 405 6.65 -14.11 24.89
C THR A 405 7.90 -14.09 24.02
N SER A 406 7.96 -13.32 22.95
CA SER A 406 8.92 -13.37 21.82
C SER A 406 8.83 -14.61 20.92
N TYR A 407 8.17 -15.66 21.35
CA TYR A 407 8.09 -16.93 20.62
C TYR A 407 6.99 -16.87 19.55
N PRO A 408 7.35 -17.05 18.26
CA PRO A 408 6.35 -17.15 17.20
C PRO A 408 5.50 -18.42 17.40
N PRO A 409 4.17 -18.38 17.17
CA PRO A 409 3.33 -19.56 17.34
C PRO A 409 3.79 -20.71 16.45
N TYR A 410 3.94 -21.91 17.04
CA TYR A 410 4.36 -23.17 16.38
C TYR A 410 5.76 -23.09 15.73
N TYR A 411 6.69 -22.30 16.27
CA TYR A 411 8.04 -22.12 15.71
C TYR A 411 8.87 -23.40 15.58
N ASN A 412 8.60 -24.38 16.41
CA ASN A 412 9.36 -25.61 16.57
C ASN A 412 8.82 -26.82 15.77
N ILE A 413 7.82 -26.61 14.90
CA ILE A 413 7.22 -27.66 14.10
C ILE A 413 7.02 -27.22 12.64
N PRO A 414 6.93 -28.18 11.68
CA PRO A 414 6.73 -27.84 10.27
C PRO A 414 5.35 -27.21 10.02
N HIS A 415 5.29 -26.16 9.19
CA HIS A 415 4.05 -25.50 8.80
C HIS A 415 3.44 -26.14 7.54
N ASN A 416 2.99 -27.37 7.69
CA ASN A 416 2.42 -28.21 6.65
C ASN A 416 0.93 -28.53 6.92
N THR A 417 0.36 -29.46 6.15
CA THR A 417 -1.04 -29.89 6.27
C THR A 417 -1.36 -30.48 7.65
N ASN A 418 -0.41 -31.13 8.33
CA ASN A 418 -0.63 -31.69 9.66
C ASN A 418 -0.89 -30.57 10.68
N LEU A 419 -0.11 -29.48 10.63
CA LEU A 419 -0.37 -28.31 11.48
C LEU A 419 -1.74 -27.70 11.18
N VAL A 420 -2.13 -27.62 9.89
CA VAL A 420 -3.47 -27.12 9.51
C VAL A 420 -4.54 -27.97 10.18
N MET A 421 -4.46 -29.30 10.09
CA MET A 421 -5.41 -30.22 10.73
C MET A 421 -5.43 -30.06 12.24
N ASP A 422 -4.26 -29.95 12.87
CA ASP A 422 -4.15 -29.77 14.32
C ASP A 422 -4.83 -28.48 14.79
N ILE A 423 -4.59 -27.36 14.08
CA ILE A 423 -5.26 -26.08 14.38
C ILE A 423 -6.78 -26.22 14.24
N CYS A 424 -7.25 -26.88 13.17
CA CYS A 424 -8.67 -27.13 12.94
C CYS A 424 -9.29 -28.06 13.99
N LYS A 425 -8.49 -28.89 14.66
CA LYS A 425 -8.89 -29.72 15.82
C LYS A 425 -8.75 -28.99 17.17
N GLY A 426 -8.39 -27.70 17.16
CA GLY A 426 -8.33 -26.86 18.35
C GLY A 426 -6.96 -26.78 19.03
N ARG A 427 -5.89 -27.31 18.41
CA ARG A 427 -4.52 -27.17 18.96
C ARG A 427 -4.17 -25.71 19.16
N LYS A 428 -3.66 -25.38 20.35
CA LYS A 428 -3.14 -24.06 20.69
C LYS A 428 -1.62 -24.11 20.80
N PRO A 429 -0.92 -22.97 20.54
CA PRO A 429 0.51 -22.89 20.79
C PRO A 429 0.82 -22.97 22.29
N GLU A 430 1.98 -23.53 22.60
CA GLU A 430 2.45 -23.65 23.99
C GLU A 430 2.84 -22.27 24.55
N ILE A 431 2.43 -21.99 25.78
CA ILE A 431 2.81 -20.79 26.53
C ILE A 431 3.87 -21.19 27.57
N LYS A 432 5.14 -20.89 27.29
CA LYS A 432 6.28 -21.31 28.11
C LYS A 432 6.57 -20.38 29.29
N TYR A 433 5.90 -19.23 29.37
CA TYR A 433 6.21 -18.17 30.32
C TYR A 433 4.98 -17.67 31.05
N GLU A 434 5.20 -17.15 32.27
CA GLU A 434 4.14 -16.50 33.03
C GLU A 434 3.74 -15.18 32.35
N ILE A 435 2.50 -15.15 31.88
CA ILE A 435 1.88 -13.95 31.30
C ILE A 435 0.95 -13.36 32.37
N PRO A 436 0.96 -12.03 32.60
CA PRO A 436 -0.03 -11.42 33.50
C PRO A 436 -1.44 -11.84 33.11
N ARG A 437 -2.23 -12.26 34.13
CA ARG A 437 -3.56 -12.83 33.92
C ARG A 437 -4.44 -11.99 33.01
N PHE A 438 -4.37 -10.67 33.16
CA PHE A 438 -5.07 -9.72 32.29
C PHE A 438 -4.84 -9.98 30.81
N PHE A 439 -3.58 -10.08 30.37
CA PHE A 439 -3.25 -10.33 28.95
C PHE A 439 -3.60 -11.76 28.53
N LYS A 440 -3.41 -12.73 29.43
CA LYS A 440 -3.73 -14.12 29.14
C LYS A 440 -5.21 -14.31 28.85
N GLU A 441 -6.10 -13.73 29.65
CA GLU A 441 -7.56 -13.81 29.48
C GLU A 441 -8.01 -13.17 28.15
N ILE A 442 -7.44 -12.02 27.75
CA ILE A 442 -7.74 -11.38 26.45
C ILE A 442 -7.28 -12.29 25.31
N MET A 443 -6.06 -12.81 25.40
CA MET A 443 -5.46 -13.66 24.37
C MET A 443 -6.26 -14.95 24.18
N GLU A 444 -6.68 -15.61 25.27
CA GLU A 444 -7.47 -16.84 25.24
C GLU A 444 -8.85 -16.62 24.61
N LYS A 445 -9.49 -15.48 24.88
CA LYS A 445 -10.73 -15.08 24.22
C LYS A 445 -10.55 -14.88 22.71
N CYS A 446 -9.44 -14.26 22.27
CA CYS A 446 -9.18 -13.99 20.86
C CYS A 446 -9.05 -15.28 20.03
N TRP A 447 -8.49 -16.34 20.57
CA TRP A 447 -8.33 -17.61 19.87
C TRP A 447 -9.37 -18.67 20.24
N ASN A 448 -10.53 -18.21 20.75
CA ASN A 448 -11.67 -19.09 20.93
C ASN A 448 -12.01 -19.82 19.61
N PHE A 449 -12.34 -21.12 19.72
CA PHE A 449 -12.64 -21.91 18.55
C PHE A 449 -13.89 -21.39 17.83
N GLU A 450 -14.93 -21.02 18.58
CA GLU A 450 -16.15 -20.44 18.04
C GLU A 450 -15.94 -18.94 17.75
N PRO A 451 -16.06 -18.51 16.46
CA PRO A 451 -15.81 -17.12 16.09
C PRO A 451 -16.68 -16.09 16.80
N LEU A 452 -17.93 -16.44 17.12
CA LEU A 452 -18.87 -15.53 17.79
C LEU A 452 -18.53 -15.27 19.26
N ASN A 453 -17.70 -16.11 19.88
CA ASN A 453 -17.24 -15.93 21.24
C ASN A 453 -15.94 -15.11 21.33
N ARG A 454 -15.37 -14.71 20.20
CA ARG A 454 -14.19 -13.82 20.17
C ARG A 454 -14.63 -12.38 20.38
N PRO A 455 -13.83 -11.57 21.11
CA PRO A 455 -14.13 -10.15 21.27
C PRO A 455 -14.08 -9.42 19.94
N THR A 456 -14.76 -8.29 19.86
CA THR A 456 -14.62 -7.34 18.76
C THR A 456 -13.31 -6.55 18.86
N ALA A 457 -12.86 -5.93 17.76
CA ALA A 457 -11.68 -5.06 17.80
C ALA A 457 -11.87 -3.82 18.68
N GLU A 458 -13.10 -3.33 18.83
CA GLU A 458 -13.46 -2.23 19.73
C GLU A 458 -13.35 -2.64 21.20
N GLU A 459 -13.85 -3.82 21.56
CA GLU A 459 -13.71 -4.36 22.90
C GLU A 459 -12.23 -4.59 23.27
N LEU A 460 -11.41 -5.07 22.31
CA LEU A 460 -9.98 -5.25 22.50
C LEU A 460 -9.26 -3.94 22.77
N GLU A 461 -9.52 -2.92 21.94
CA GLU A 461 -8.94 -1.58 22.13
C GLU A 461 -9.29 -1.04 23.53
N SER A 462 -10.57 -1.07 23.87
CA SER A 462 -11.06 -0.58 25.18
C SER A 462 -10.43 -1.33 26.37
N GLN A 463 -10.30 -2.67 26.29
CA GLN A 463 -9.68 -3.47 27.33
C GLN A 463 -8.18 -3.16 27.47
N LEU A 464 -7.44 -3.05 26.36
CA LEU A 464 -6.00 -2.79 26.38
C LEU A 464 -5.66 -1.37 26.85
N ASP A 465 -6.51 -0.39 26.58
CA ASP A 465 -6.33 0.99 27.08
C ASP A 465 -6.48 1.07 28.60
N SER A 466 -7.28 0.19 29.23
CA SER A 466 -7.46 0.15 30.68
C SER A 466 -6.18 -0.22 31.44
N TYR A 467 -5.21 -0.87 30.79
CA TYR A 467 -3.91 -1.24 31.38
C TYR A 467 -3.19 -0.08 32.05
N SER A 468 -3.27 1.13 31.50
CA SER A 468 -2.53 2.30 31.98
C SER A 468 -3.00 2.78 33.37
N TYR A 469 -4.23 2.48 33.74
CA TYR A 469 -4.91 3.04 34.92
C TYR A 469 -5.13 2.03 36.05
N ASP A 470 -4.98 0.72 35.79
CA ASP A 470 -5.32 -0.34 36.73
C ASP A 470 -4.12 -0.76 37.61
N GLY A 471 -4.26 -0.55 38.91
CA GLY A 471 -3.26 -0.93 39.93
C GLY A 471 -3.12 -2.44 40.10
N GLU A 472 -4.20 -3.23 39.88
CA GLU A 472 -4.17 -4.68 39.99
C GLU A 472 -3.36 -5.32 38.85
N ILE A 473 -3.50 -4.81 37.64
CA ILE A 473 -2.69 -5.26 36.48
C ILE A 473 -1.20 -5.02 36.78
N ARG A 474 -0.84 -3.89 37.39
CA ARG A 474 0.55 -3.62 37.81
C ARG A 474 1.08 -4.64 38.82
N LYS A 475 0.25 -5.18 39.71
CA LYS A 475 0.65 -6.26 40.65
C LYS A 475 0.90 -7.56 39.86
N GLN A 476 0.02 -7.92 38.93
CA GLN A 476 0.19 -9.11 38.09
C GLN A 476 1.49 -9.02 37.27
N VAL A 477 1.82 -7.86 36.72
CA VAL A 477 3.09 -7.61 36.02
C VAL A 477 4.30 -7.83 36.94
N LYS A 478 4.24 -7.39 38.19
CA LYS A 478 5.34 -7.62 39.15
C LYS A 478 5.53 -9.11 39.44
N VAL A 479 4.45 -9.87 39.54
CA VAL A 479 4.49 -11.33 39.75
C VAL A 479 5.12 -12.00 38.52
N ALA A 480 4.61 -11.71 37.31
CA ALA A 480 5.15 -12.25 36.06
C ALA A 480 6.64 -11.94 35.90
N ASN A 481 7.08 -10.72 36.19
CA ASN A 481 8.49 -10.34 36.11
C ASN A 481 9.35 -11.13 37.12
N LYS A 482 8.83 -11.45 38.29
CA LYS A 482 9.53 -12.25 39.31
C LYS A 482 9.66 -13.71 38.85
N SER A 483 8.61 -14.28 38.28
CA SER A 483 8.59 -15.65 37.75
C SER A 483 9.48 -15.82 36.53
N ASN A 484 9.54 -14.81 35.69
CA ASN A 484 10.31 -14.83 34.43
C ASN A 484 11.76 -14.33 34.58
N LYS A 485 12.37 -14.38 35.77
CA LYS A 485 13.77 -13.94 35.96
C LYS A 485 14.79 -14.70 35.11
N SER A 486 14.49 -15.96 34.78
CA SER A 486 15.31 -16.82 33.90
C SER A 486 14.77 -16.88 32.48
N PHE A 487 14.05 -15.85 32.04
CA PHE A 487 13.48 -15.79 30.70
C PHE A 487 14.58 -15.86 29.64
N ILE A 488 14.42 -16.77 28.71
CA ILE A 488 15.25 -16.85 27.50
C ILE A 488 14.43 -16.31 26.34
N GLN A 489 14.92 -15.24 25.71
CA GLN A 489 14.31 -14.72 24.50
C GLN A 489 14.40 -15.76 23.39
N TYR A 490 13.39 -15.85 22.55
CA TYR A 490 13.41 -16.69 21.35
C TYR A 490 14.64 -16.40 20.49
N ASP A 491 15.39 -17.46 20.15
CA ASP A 491 16.46 -17.40 19.17
C ASP A 491 15.91 -17.76 17.77
N PRO A 492 16.00 -16.86 16.79
CA PRO A 492 15.60 -17.17 15.41
C PRO A 492 16.28 -18.40 14.79
N ASN A 493 17.39 -18.86 15.34
CA ASN A 493 18.06 -20.08 14.89
C ASN A 493 17.38 -21.37 15.38
N GLU A 494 16.49 -21.28 16.38
CA GLU A 494 15.69 -22.43 16.88
C GLU A 494 14.45 -22.73 16.02
N ILE A 495 14.23 -21.98 14.93
CA ILE A 495 13.09 -22.18 14.04
C ILE A 495 13.20 -23.53 13.31
N HIS A 496 12.08 -24.26 13.26
CA HIS A 496 12.02 -25.46 12.44
C HIS A 496 12.26 -25.11 10.97
N PRO A 497 13.09 -25.87 10.21
CA PRO A 497 13.42 -25.54 8.81
C PRO A 497 12.19 -25.36 7.89
N GLU A 498 11.10 -26.07 8.16
CA GLU A 498 9.84 -25.96 7.40
C GLU A 498 8.83 -24.98 8.03
N ALA A 499 9.20 -24.25 9.07
CA ALA A 499 8.35 -23.20 9.62
C ALA A 499 8.42 -21.94 8.76
N ILE A 500 7.30 -21.55 8.14
CA ILE A 500 7.22 -20.43 7.19
C ILE A 500 6.32 -19.35 7.76
N TYR A 501 6.86 -18.14 7.91
CA TYR A 501 6.16 -16.95 8.44
C TYR A 501 5.96 -15.84 7.42
N THR A 502 6.01 -16.19 6.13
CA THR A 502 5.64 -15.30 5.02
C THR A 502 4.31 -15.74 4.44
N SER A 503 3.47 -14.79 4.03
CA SER A 503 2.19 -15.07 3.41
C SER A 503 2.38 -15.84 2.09
N ARG A 504 1.55 -16.87 1.90
CA ARG A 504 1.60 -17.77 0.75
C ARG A 504 0.22 -18.33 0.42
N LEU A 505 0.09 -18.92 -0.76
CA LEU A 505 -1.09 -19.70 -1.13
C LEU A 505 -1.14 -20.98 -0.27
N ILE A 506 -2.26 -21.18 0.40
CA ILE A 506 -2.53 -22.37 1.22
C ILE A 506 -3.34 -23.36 0.38
N PRO A 507 -2.88 -24.60 0.19
CA PRO A 507 -3.67 -25.63 -0.45
C PRO A 507 -4.99 -25.85 0.30
N LYS A 508 -6.10 -25.97 -0.43
CA LYS A 508 -7.39 -26.35 0.18
C LYS A 508 -7.25 -27.75 0.78
N THR A 509 -7.36 -27.84 2.09
CA THR A 509 -7.39 -29.12 2.79
C THR A 509 -8.84 -29.51 2.99
N THR A 510 -9.29 -30.59 2.35
CA THR A 510 -10.63 -31.15 2.57
C THR A 510 -10.62 -31.85 3.92
N ILE A 511 -11.02 -31.14 4.96
CA ILE A 511 -11.33 -31.74 6.27
C ILE A 511 -12.81 -32.12 6.17
N SER A 512 -13.13 -33.41 6.36
CA SER A 512 -14.52 -33.85 6.32
C SER A 512 -15.32 -33.14 7.43
N GLU A 513 -16.57 -32.73 7.15
CA GLU A 513 -17.43 -32.09 8.16
C GLU A 513 -17.62 -33.01 9.40
N TYR A 514 -17.49 -34.31 9.20
CA TYR A 514 -17.58 -35.33 10.26
C TYR A 514 -16.43 -35.23 11.26
N ASP A 515 -15.20 -34.97 10.82
CA ASP A 515 -14.03 -34.82 11.71
C ASP A 515 -14.09 -33.54 12.53
N THR A 516 -14.64 -32.47 11.96
CA THR A 516 -14.85 -31.19 12.68
C THR A 516 -15.96 -31.30 13.73
N PHE A 517 -17.01 -32.07 13.46
CA PHE A 517 -18.11 -32.28 14.41
C PHE A 517 -17.70 -33.12 15.62
N ASN A 518 -16.99 -34.24 15.39
CA ASN A 518 -16.45 -35.07 16.46
C ASN A 518 -15.42 -34.37 17.33
N SER A 519 -14.60 -33.49 16.76
CA SER A 519 -13.64 -32.65 17.52
C SER A 519 -14.37 -31.67 18.44
N ARG A 520 -15.54 -31.14 18.04
CA ARG A 520 -16.37 -30.27 18.90
C ARG A 520 -16.97 -31.02 20.10
N GLN A 521 -17.43 -32.27 19.91
CA GLN A 521 -17.99 -33.07 21.02
C GLN A 521 -16.95 -33.48 22.06
N ASN A 522 -15.72 -33.79 21.64
CA ASN A 522 -14.66 -34.18 22.56
C ASN A 522 -14.13 -33.01 23.43
N PHE A 523 -14.39 -31.77 23.08
CA PHE A 523 -14.01 -30.60 23.87
C PHE A 523 -15.01 -30.30 24.99
N PHE A 524 -16.24 -30.82 24.96
CA PHE A 524 -17.28 -30.57 25.95
C PHE A 524 -17.44 -31.71 26.98
N SER A 525 -16.69 -32.81 26.85
CA SER A 525 -16.62 -33.82 27.91
C SER A 525 -15.59 -33.40 28.97
N ILE A 526 -16.03 -32.65 29.96
CA ILE A 526 -15.35 -32.54 31.25
C ILE A 526 -15.39 -33.95 31.88
N PRO A 527 -14.27 -34.55 32.35
CA PRO A 527 -14.36 -35.76 33.12
C PRO A 527 -15.13 -35.43 34.44
N ASP A 528 -16.29 -36.01 34.61
CA ASP A 528 -16.95 -36.06 35.90
C ASP A 528 -16.01 -36.80 36.87
N ASN A 529 -15.34 -36.06 37.73
CA ASN A 529 -14.75 -36.60 38.93
C ASN A 529 -15.94 -36.95 39.85
N THR A 530 -16.45 -38.15 39.72
CA THR A 530 -17.31 -38.79 40.71
C THR A 530 -16.49 -38.92 41.99
N ILE A 531 -16.81 -38.08 42.95
CA ILE A 531 -16.45 -38.28 44.36
C ILE A 531 -17.21 -39.54 44.78
N VAL A 532 -16.49 -40.61 45.04
CA VAL A 532 -17.02 -41.78 45.75
C VAL A 532 -17.08 -41.38 47.22
N GLU A 533 -18.25 -41.06 47.71
CA GLU A 533 -18.52 -41.05 49.15
C GLU A 533 -18.64 -42.51 49.62
N ASP A 534 -17.66 -42.96 50.42
CA ASP A 534 -17.75 -44.22 51.18
C ASP A 534 -18.76 -44.02 52.33
N ASP A 535 -19.93 -44.62 52.18
CA ASP A 535 -20.94 -44.71 53.22
C ASP A 535 -20.71 -46.02 53.99
N GLU A 536 -19.87 -45.97 55.02
CA GLU A 536 -19.82 -47.04 56.06
C GLU A 536 -20.93 -46.80 57.07
N THR A 537 -22.07 -47.43 56.89
CA THR A 537 -23.03 -47.66 57.96
C THR A 537 -22.83 -49.05 58.54
N GLN A 538 -22.16 -49.11 59.68
CA GLN A 538 -22.25 -50.27 60.55
C GLN A 538 -23.59 -50.25 61.29
N GLU A 539 -24.40 -51.29 61.03
CA GLU A 539 -25.45 -51.71 61.93
C GLU A 539 -24.85 -52.56 63.05
N MET A 540 -25.13 -52.20 64.29
CA MET A 540 -25.13 -53.10 65.41
C MET A 540 -26.41 -52.90 66.25
N GLU A 541 -27.19 -54.00 66.32
CA GLU A 541 -28.33 -54.33 67.15
C GLU A 541 -29.55 -53.43 67.15
#